data_e4fadb6996a80457c53db527d3d7710e
#
_entry.id   e4fadb6996a80457c53db527d3d7710e
#
_cell.length_a   1.000
_cell.length_b   1.000
_cell.length_c   1.000
_cell.angle_alpha   90.00
_cell.angle_beta   90.00
_cell.angle_gamma   90.00
#
_symmetry.space_group_name_H-M   'P 1'
#
loop_
_entity.id
_entity.type
_entity.pdbx_description
1 polymer ?
#
loop_
_entity_poly.entity_id
_entity_poly.type
_entity_poly.pdbx_seq_one_letter_code
_entity_poly.pdbx_strand_id
1 'polypeptide(L)'
;ESDEHVEPYHLLRVASISKLLTAITIIKMRELNLVDLDDKVFGPEGILNDSIYLDYTDARSENITVRHLLNHSAGWNSRFGDHLFMPHVIGREMNIDLPVDISDIIRFALKKRLHYTPGTRTSYSNLGYAILGEVVAKVSGMEYEDYVKQSILHPVGIYGMRIGGNLKSDRFENEVSYYEQSNAIKVNAYYDIEKFVPMSYGGNDVKTLGAAGGWIATPAELLRLVSAMDGSDGSPGILSPRSIELMTNKRLSGGRTIGWTATDSRGNWWRTGTFAGTSALLMRRGNGLSYAVIFNSSTYRGTTLSREIIREVQTALNRVNDWPEHDLFYQNYAPVSPHPDIAGN
;
A
#
# COMPACT_ATOMS: atom_id res chain seq x y z
N GLU A 1 -6.39 -28.47 3.79
CA GLU A 1 -5.95 -27.55 4.84
C GLU A 1 -4.58 -28.03 5.26
N SER A 2 -3.54 -27.19 5.15
CA SER A 2 -2.22 -27.52 5.69
C SER A 2 -2.26 -27.26 7.20
N ASP A 3 -1.73 -28.18 8.00
CA ASP A 3 -1.53 -28.01 9.45
C ASP A 3 -0.33 -27.08 9.76
N GLU A 4 0.10 -26.26 8.80
CA GLU A 4 1.22 -25.35 8.97
C GLU A 4 0.81 -24.17 9.86
N HIS A 5 1.50 -24.03 10.98
CA HIS A 5 1.36 -22.89 11.86
C HIS A 5 1.94 -21.64 11.20
N VAL A 6 1.31 -20.49 11.43
CA VAL A 6 1.88 -19.20 11.01
C VAL A 6 2.98 -18.80 11.99
N GLU A 7 4.19 -18.66 11.46
CA GLU A 7 5.39 -18.29 12.21
C GLU A 7 5.73 -16.81 12.00
N PRO A 8 6.50 -16.17 12.88
CA PRO A 8 6.84 -14.75 12.78
C PRO A 8 7.55 -14.33 11.49
N TYR A 9 8.19 -15.27 10.79
CA TYR A 9 8.90 -15.03 9.52
C TYR A 9 8.01 -15.20 8.28
N HIS A 10 6.78 -15.62 8.43
CA HIS A 10 5.88 -15.75 7.29
C HIS A 10 5.44 -14.38 6.76
N LEU A 11 5.44 -14.28 5.43
CA LEU A 11 4.96 -13.10 4.71
C LEU A 11 3.43 -13.16 4.59
N LEU A 12 2.79 -12.03 4.81
CA LEU A 12 1.36 -11.85 4.69
C LEU A 12 1.05 -10.62 3.85
N ARG A 13 -0.02 -10.66 3.05
CA ARG A 13 -0.54 -9.47 2.38
C ARG A 13 -0.92 -8.42 3.42
N VAL A 14 -0.42 -7.20 3.25
CA VAL A 14 -0.70 -6.09 4.17
C VAL A 14 -1.75 -5.13 3.62
N ALA A 15 -2.22 -5.40 2.40
CA ALA A 15 -3.24 -4.61 1.71
C ALA A 15 -2.93 -3.10 1.79
N SER A 16 -3.89 -2.29 2.18
CA SER A 16 -3.73 -0.83 2.20
C SER A 16 -2.66 -0.29 3.18
N ILE A 17 -2.01 -1.12 4.00
CA ILE A 17 -0.80 -0.70 4.73
C ILE A 17 0.32 -0.34 3.73
N SER A 18 0.34 -0.93 2.55
CA SER A 18 1.23 -0.57 1.42
C SER A 18 1.27 0.94 1.14
N LYS A 19 0.15 1.63 1.32
CA LYS A 19 0.08 3.09 1.13
C LYS A 19 0.96 3.88 2.10
N LEU A 20 1.18 3.36 3.30
CA LEU A 20 2.11 4.01 4.23
C LEU A 20 3.54 3.97 3.66
N LEU A 21 3.96 2.83 3.13
CA LEU A 21 5.27 2.68 2.50
C LEU A 21 5.44 3.60 1.29
N THR A 22 4.43 3.66 0.40
CA THR A 22 4.42 4.60 -0.73
C THR A 22 4.50 6.05 -0.28
N ALA A 23 3.76 6.40 0.78
CA ALA A 23 3.79 7.75 1.34
C ALA A 23 5.16 8.11 1.92
N ILE A 24 5.77 7.20 2.70
CA ILE A 24 7.14 7.37 3.21
C ILE A 24 8.11 7.60 2.04
N THR A 25 7.99 6.82 0.97
CA THR A 25 8.83 6.93 -0.23
C THR A 25 8.72 8.31 -0.88
N ILE A 26 7.51 8.78 -1.15
CA ILE A 26 7.28 10.10 -1.76
C ILE A 26 7.80 11.23 -0.83
N ILE A 27 7.54 11.13 0.47
CA ILE A 27 8.02 12.14 1.43
C ILE A 27 9.54 12.12 1.53
N LYS A 28 10.18 10.95 1.43
CA LYS A 28 11.64 10.84 1.35
C LYS A 28 12.20 11.45 0.07
N MET A 29 11.58 11.20 -1.08
CA MET A 29 11.95 11.83 -2.35
C MET A 29 11.84 13.36 -2.27
N ARG A 30 10.81 13.87 -1.57
CA ARG A 30 10.68 15.31 -1.31
C ARG A 30 11.83 15.85 -0.45
N GLU A 31 12.25 15.14 0.60
CA GLU A 31 13.41 15.53 1.41
C GLU A 31 14.70 15.59 0.58
N LEU A 32 14.79 14.74 -0.44
CA LEU A 32 15.90 14.70 -1.40
C LEU A 32 15.76 15.71 -2.54
N ASN A 33 14.71 16.55 -2.55
CA ASN A 33 14.38 17.52 -3.60
C ASN A 33 14.19 16.86 -4.99
N LEU A 34 13.75 15.61 -5.04
CA LEU A 34 13.42 14.89 -6.28
C LEU A 34 11.99 15.16 -6.74
N VAL A 35 11.09 15.51 -5.82
CA VAL A 35 9.69 15.83 -6.08
C VAL A 35 9.19 16.84 -5.05
N ASP A 36 8.30 17.75 -5.43
CA ASP A 36 7.54 18.58 -4.51
C ASP A 36 6.09 18.10 -4.41
N LEU A 37 5.45 18.38 -3.28
CA LEU A 37 4.04 18.00 -3.09
C LEU A 37 3.08 18.75 -4.01
N ASP A 38 3.46 19.92 -4.45
CA ASP A 38 2.66 20.78 -5.32
C ASP A 38 3.02 20.62 -6.81
N ASP A 39 3.98 19.71 -7.12
CA ASP A 39 4.25 19.32 -8.50
C ASP A 39 3.01 18.72 -9.14
N LYS A 40 2.72 19.15 -10.36
CA LYS A 40 1.66 18.60 -11.20
C LYS A 40 2.01 17.17 -11.62
N VAL A 41 1.02 16.29 -11.60
CA VAL A 41 1.22 14.90 -12.01
C VAL A 41 0.98 14.72 -13.51
N PHE A 42 -0.04 15.35 -14.06
CA PHE A 42 -0.44 15.21 -15.47
C PHE A 42 -0.34 16.54 -16.23
N GLY A 43 -0.40 16.43 -17.55
CA GLY A 43 -0.28 17.54 -18.47
C GLY A 43 1.14 17.70 -19.00
N PRO A 44 1.36 18.65 -19.96
CA PRO A 44 2.68 18.84 -20.58
C PRO A 44 3.80 19.19 -19.61
N GLU A 45 3.47 19.87 -18.51
CA GLU A 45 4.38 20.28 -17.43
C GLU A 45 4.33 19.31 -16.24
N GLY A 46 3.59 18.20 -16.34
CA GLY A 46 3.44 17.23 -15.26
C GLY A 46 4.58 16.23 -15.21
N ILE A 47 4.70 15.51 -14.08
CA ILE A 47 5.69 14.43 -13.91
C ILE A 47 5.42 13.29 -14.91
N LEU A 48 4.16 12.88 -15.05
CA LEU A 48 3.71 11.87 -16.02
C LEU A 48 3.26 12.55 -17.31
N ASN A 49 4.21 13.10 -18.06
CA ASN A 49 3.99 13.86 -19.30
C ASN A 49 4.18 13.02 -20.56
N ASP A 50 4.22 11.70 -20.42
CA ASP A 50 4.29 10.80 -21.57
C ASP A 50 3.04 10.94 -22.44
N SER A 51 3.22 10.85 -23.77
CA SER A 51 2.12 11.08 -24.74
C SER A 51 0.86 10.27 -24.46
N ILE A 52 1.00 9.09 -23.87
CA ILE A 52 -0.11 8.21 -23.50
C ILE A 52 -1.02 8.81 -22.42
N TYR A 53 -0.53 9.76 -21.60
CA TYR A 53 -1.28 10.42 -20.52
C TYR A 53 -1.75 11.83 -20.87
N LEU A 54 -1.41 12.35 -22.06
CA LEU A 54 -1.82 13.69 -22.49
C LEU A 54 -3.22 13.74 -23.14
N ASP A 55 -3.83 12.59 -23.37
CA ASP A 55 -5.16 12.47 -23.94
C ASP A 55 -6.20 12.31 -22.82
N TYR A 56 -6.53 13.40 -22.12
CA TYR A 56 -7.51 13.46 -21.04
C TYR A 56 -8.75 14.28 -21.47
N THR A 57 -9.92 13.86 -20.96
CA THR A 57 -11.22 14.50 -21.26
C THR A 57 -11.48 15.74 -20.41
N ASP A 58 -10.91 15.79 -19.20
CA ASP A 58 -11.18 16.84 -18.23
C ASP A 58 -9.88 17.63 -17.96
N ALA A 59 -9.82 18.87 -18.42
CA ALA A 59 -8.65 19.75 -18.24
C ALA A 59 -8.27 19.96 -16.77
N ARG A 60 -9.17 19.73 -15.82
CA ARG A 60 -8.86 19.78 -14.38
C ARG A 60 -7.86 18.69 -13.96
N SER A 61 -7.65 17.67 -14.78
CA SER A 61 -6.64 16.63 -14.53
C SER A 61 -5.22 17.23 -14.46
N GLU A 62 -4.93 18.30 -15.18
CA GLU A 62 -3.65 19.02 -15.09
C GLU A 62 -3.42 19.71 -13.74
N ASN A 63 -4.46 19.87 -12.93
CA ASN A 63 -4.37 20.46 -11.60
C ASN A 63 -4.18 19.41 -10.50
N ILE A 64 -4.09 18.13 -10.86
CA ILE A 64 -3.79 17.07 -9.90
C ILE A 64 -2.31 17.16 -9.53
N THR A 65 -2.04 17.31 -8.23
CA THR A 65 -0.68 17.37 -7.68
C THR A 65 -0.37 16.10 -6.89
N VAL A 66 0.91 15.88 -6.58
CA VAL A 66 1.38 14.79 -5.71
C VAL A 66 0.65 14.85 -4.36
N ARG A 67 0.45 16.04 -3.80
CA ARG A 67 -0.34 16.27 -2.57
C ARG A 67 -1.76 15.75 -2.69
N HIS A 68 -2.43 16.01 -3.81
CA HIS A 68 -3.80 15.56 -4.05
C HIS A 68 -3.92 14.04 -4.09
N LEU A 69 -2.91 13.35 -4.61
CA LEU A 69 -2.86 11.89 -4.62
C LEU A 69 -2.65 11.35 -3.20
N LEU A 70 -1.67 11.87 -2.46
CA LEU A 70 -1.33 11.45 -1.09
C LEU A 70 -2.49 11.60 -0.11
N ASN A 71 -3.24 12.70 -0.18
CA ASN A 71 -4.34 13.01 0.73
C ASN A 71 -5.73 12.62 0.20
N HIS A 72 -5.78 11.87 -0.94
CA HIS A 72 -7.02 11.39 -1.53
C HIS A 72 -7.98 12.50 -2.02
N SER A 73 -7.46 13.60 -2.54
CA SER A 73 -8.26 14.73 -3.02
C SER A 73 -8.13 15.00 -4.53
N ALA A 74 -7.68 14.02 -5.30
CA ALA A 74 -7.38 14.18 -6.73
C ALA A 74 -8.63 14.34 -7.64
N GLY A 75 -9.83 14.06 -7.15
CA GLY A 75 -11.05 14.27 -7.94
C GLY A 75 -11.87 13.01 -8.21
N TRP A 76 -11.33 11.81 -7.93
CA TRP A 76 -12.07 10.54 -8.05
C TRP A 76 -12.86 10.23 -6.80
N ASN A 77 -14.11 9.75 -6.98
CA ASN A 77 -14.97 9.37 -5.88
C ASN A 77 -15.26 7.86 -5.92
N SER A 78 -14.82 7.15 -4.91
CA SER A 78 -14.95 5.69 -4.78
C SER A 78 -16.41 5.17 -4.77
N ARG A 79 -17.40 6.05 -4.56
CA ARG A 79 -18.83 5.66 -4.71
C ARG A 79 -19.19 5.24 -6.13
N PHE A 80 -18.43 5.67 -7.14
CA PHE A 80 -18.64 5.33 -8.54
C PHE A 80 -17.75 4.18 -9.01
N GLY A 81 -17.12 3.47 -8.08
CA GLY A 81 -16.19 2.38 -8.33
C GLY A 81 -14.71 2.79 -8.10
N ASP A 82 -13.87 1.80 -8.04
CA ASP A 82 -12.41 2.00 -8.00
C ASP A 82 -11.80 1.36 -9.24
N HIS A 83 -11.12 2.15 -10.03
CA HIS A 83 -10.59 1.74 -11.33
C HIS A 83 -9.66 0.53 -11.25
N LEU A 84 -8.94 0.34 -10.14
CA LEU A 84 -8.06 -0.83 -9.95
C LEU A 84 -8.82 -2.16 -9.82
N PHE A 85 -10.14 -2.11 -9.61
CA PHE A 85 -11.01 -3.28 -9.50
C PHE A 85 -11.99 -3.42 -10.66
N MET A 86 -11.71 -2.78 -11.80
CA MET A 86 -12.59 -2.76 -12.97
C MET A 86 -11.89 -3.26 -14.26
N PRO A 87 -11.02 -4.30 -14.23
CA PRO A 87 -10.21 -4.67 -15.40
C PRO A 87 -11.07 -5.02 -16.62
N HIS A 88 -12.17 -5.76 -16.44
CA HIS A 88 -13.05 -6.17 -17.54
C HIS A 88 -13.81 -4.99 -18.18
N VAL A 89 -14.17 -3.98 -17.38
CA VAL A 89 -14.80 -2.75 -17.90
C VAL A 89 -13.79 -1.97 -18.72
N ILE A 90 -12.56 -1.83 -18.20
CA ILE A 90 -11.48 -1.10 -18.86
C ILE A 90 -11.10 -1.79 -20.16
N GLY A 91 -10.85 -3.11 -20.15
CA GLY A 91 -10.53 -3.88 -21.36
C GLY A 91 -11.57 -3.72 -22.44
N ARG A 92 -12.87 -3.85 -22.08
CA ARG A 92 -13.97 -3.68 -23.02
C ARG A 92 -14.10 -2.25 -23.57
N GLU A 93 -14.06 -1.22 -22.71
CA GLU A 93 -14.26 0.16 -23.14
C GLU A 93 -13.06 0.72 -23.93
N MET A 94 -11.86 0.27 -23.64
CA MET A 94 -10.64 0.67 -24.34
C MET A 94 -10.27 -0.26 -25.50
N ASN A 95 -11.02 -1.36 -25.70
CA ASN A 95 -10.75 -2.40 -26.69
C ASN A 95 -9.32 -2.92 -26.62
N ILE A 96 -8.91 -3.33 -25.40
CA ILE A 96 -7.60 -3.93 -25.12
C ILE A 96 -7.78 -5.29 -24.43
N ASP A 97 -6.83 -6.18 -24.65
CA ASP A 97 -6.82 -7.51 -24.07
C ASP A 97 -6.55 -7.47 -22.54
N LEU A 98 -7.05 -8.48 -21.84
CA LEU A 98 -6.74 -8.70 -20.44
C LEU A 98 -5.43 -9.49 -20.29
N PRO A 99 -4.68 -9.25 -19.22
CA PRO A 99 -4.92 -8.29 -18.16
C PRO A 99 -4.56 -6.86 -18.58
N VAL A 100 -5.32 -5.87 -18.09
CA VAL A 100 -4.97 -4.46 -18.24
C VAL A 100 -3.84 -4.11 -17.26
N ASP A 101 -2.90 -3.29 -17.70
CA ASP A 101 -1.81 -2.79 -16.86
C ASP A 101 -2.16 -1.45 -16.16
N ILE A 102 -1.25 -0.95 -15.33
CA ILE A 102 -1.47 0.30 -14.60
C ILE A 102 -1.57 1.50 -15.54
N SER A 103 -0.86 1.50 -16.66
CA SER A 103 -0.91 2.59 -17.64
C SER A 103 -2.27 2.66 -18.33
N ASP A 104 -2.86 1.52 -18.66
CA ASP A 104 -4.21 1.43 -19.21
C ASP A 104 -5.27 1.93 -18.23
N ILE A 105 -5.13 1.56 -16.95
CA ILE A 105 -6.04 2.02 -15.90
C ILE A 105 -5.97 3.54 -15.73
N ILE A 106 -4.77 4.12 -15.74
CA ILE A 106 -4.57 5.58 -15.66
C ILE A 106 -5.17 6.27 -16.89
N ARG A 107 -4.89 5.77 -18.09
CA ARG A 107 -5.47 6.28 -19.35
C ARG A 107 -6.98 6.24 -19.33
N PHE A 108 -7.56 5.13 -18.90
CA PHE A 108 -9.01 5.01 -18.74
C PHE A 108 -9.56 6.05 -17.77
N ALA A 109 -8.92 6.24 -16.61
CA ALA A 109 -9.35 7.22 -15.61
C ALA A 109 -9.27 8.66 -16.14
N LEU A 110 -8.25 9.00 -16.94
CA LEU A 110 -8.08 10.29 -17.57
C LEU A 110 -9.12 10.57 -18.67
N LYS A 111 -9.65 9.54 -19.34
CA LYS A 111 -10.78 9.65 -20.28
C LYS A 111 -12.13 9.92 -19.61
N LYS A 112 -12.21 9.83 -18.29
CA LYS A 112 -13.42 10.12 -17.52
C LYS A 112 -13.35 11.51 -16.88
N ARG A 113 -14.52 12.16 -16.72
CA ARG A 113 -14.58 13.44 -15.99
C ARG A 113 -14.33 13.21 -14.51
N LEU A 114 -13.57 14.11 -13.89
CA LEU A 114 -13.41 14.15 -12.44
C LEU A 114 -14.75 14.46 -11.76
N HIS A 115 -15.04 13.76 -10.67
CA HIS A 115 -16.29 13.94 -9.93
C HIS A 115 -16.31 15.24 -9.13
N TYR A 116 -15.13 15.81 -8.82
CA TYR A 116 -14.96 17.11 -8.17
C TYR A 116 -13.60 17.69 -8.53
N THR A 117 -13.45 19.01 -8.33
CA THR A 117 -12.18 19.70 -8.59
C THR A 117 -11.10 19.23 -7.61
N PRO A 118 -9.88 18.92 -8.07
CA PRO A 118 -8.77 18.54 -7.20
C PRO A 118 -8.60 19.50 -6.03
N GLY A 119 -8.36 18.98 -4.84
CA GLY A 119 -8.20 19.73 -3.60
C GLY A 119 -9.49 20.16 -2.89
N THR A 120 -10.67 20.07 -3.53
CA THR A 120 -11.92 20.59 -2.94
C THR A 120 -12.65 19.59 -2.04
N ARG A 121 -12.41 18.29 -2.20
CA ARG A 121 -13.01 17.20 -1.41
C ARG A 121 -12.01 16.07 -1.26
N THR A 122 -12.26 15.18 -0.31
CA THR A 122 -11.47 13.95 -0.14
C THR A 122 -12.36 12.72 -0.33
N SER A 123 -11.89 11.76 -1.11
CA SER A 123 -12.48 10.43 -1.25
C SER A 123 -11.36 9.41 -1.39
N TYR A 124 -11.36 8.39 -0.54
CA TYR A 124 -10.33 7.36 -0.58
C TYR A 124 -10.16 6.79 -2.01
N SER A 125 -8.92 6.72 -2.49
CA SER A 125 -8.61 6.29 -3.85
C SER A 125 -7.40 5.35 -3.84
N ASN A 126 -7.57 4.12 -4.32
CA ASN A 126 -6.45 3.24 -4.61
C ASN A 126 -5.71 3.73 -5.85
N LEU A 127 -6.45 4.16 -6.88
CA LEU A 127 -5.87 4.73 -8.10
C LEU A 127 -4.85 5.84 -7.79
N GLY A 128 -5.18 6.77 -6.87
CA GLY A 128 -4.24 7.85 -6.51
C GLY A 128 -2.89 7.32 -6.01
N TYR A 129 -2.89 6.25 -5.23
CA TYR A 129 -1.65 5.65 -4.74
C TYR A 129 -0.94 4.77 -5.77
N ALA A 130 -1.68 4.13 -6.67
CA ALA A 130 -1.07 3.44 -7.81
C ALA A 130 -0.35 4.44 -8.74
N ILE A 131 -0.97 5.61 -9.01
CA ILE A 131 -0.32 6.73 -9.74
C ILE A 131 0.94 7.22 -9.01
N LEU A 132 0.95 7.28 -7.67
CA LEU A 132 2.18 7.63 -6.93
C LEU A 132 3.29 6.59 -7.15
N GLY A 133 2.96 5.32 -7.38
CA GLY A 133 3.94 4.32 -7.81
C GLY A 133 4.60 4.69 -9.15
N GLU A 134 3.79 5.11 -10.13
CA GLU A 134 4.29 5.59 -11.43
C GLU A 134 5.12 6.88 -11.31
N VAL A 135 4.72 7.78 -10.39
CA VAL A 135 5.51 8.99 -10.08
C VAL A 135 6.88 8.60 -9.52
N VAL A 136 6.93 7.64 -8.59
CA VAL A 136 8.21 7.13 -8.05
C VAL A 136 9.07 6.55 -9.17
N ALA A 137 8.50 5.70 -10.02
CA ALA A 137 9.22 5.08 -11.13
C ALA A 137 9.74 6.12 -12.12
N LYS A 138 8.90 7.08 -12.52
CA LYS A 138 9.28 8.14 -13.47
C LYS A 138 10.40 9.03 -12.94
N VAL A 139 10.32 9.46 -11.70
CA VAL A 139 11.30 10.39 -11.10
C VAL A 139 12.62 9.68 -10.78
N SER A 140 12.57 8.43 -10.35
CA SER A 140 13.77 7.67 -9.99
C SER A 140 14.45 7.00 -11.18
N GLY A 141 13.72 6.76 -12.28
CA GLY A 141 14.19 5.94 -13.40
C GLY A 141 14.29 4.44 -13.06
N MET A 142 13.67 4.00 -11.98
CA MET A 142 13.67 2.62 -11.49
C MET A 142 12.23 2.12 -11.35
N GLU A 143 12.02 0.80 -11.43
CA GLU A 143 10.75 0.21 -11.04
C GLU A 143 10.39 0.60 -9.59
N TYR A 144 9.09 0.86 -9.34
CA TYR A 144 8.60 1.31 -8.03
C TYR A 144 9.09 0.42 -6.87
N GLU A 145 8.94 -0.90 -7.02
CA GLU A 145 9.34 -1.86 -5.98
C GLU A 145 10.84 -1.79 -5.70
N ASP A 146 11.66 -1.73 -6.73
CA ASP A 146 13.12 -1.70 -6.61
C ASP A 146 13.60 -0.41 -5.94
N TYR A 147 13.03 0.73 -6.32
CA TYR A 147 13.35 1.99 -5.66
C TYR A 147 13.00 1.96 -4.18
N VAL A 148 11.81 1.47 -3.83
CA VAL A 148 11.36 1.35 -2.43
C VAL A 148 12.28 0.44 -1.63
N LYS A 149 12.66 -0.72 -2.19
CA LYS A 149 13.59 -1.64 -1.54
C LYS A 149 14.94 -0.98 -1.28
N GLN A 150 15.53 -0.38 -2.30
CA GLN A 150 16.88 0.18 -2.20
C GLN A 150 16.95 1.45 -1.35
N SER A 151 15.95 2.33 -1.45
CA SER A 151 16.00 3.66 -0.83
C SER A 151 15.33 3.74 0.54
N ILE A 152 14.42 2.82 0.86
CA ILE A 152 13.64 2.86 2.09
C ILE A 152 13.87 1.61 2.96
N LEU A 153 13.74 0.41 2.39
CA LEU A 153 13.70 -0.84 3.16
C LEU A 153 15.10 -1.36 3.52
N HIS A 154 15.98 -1.52 2.54
CA HIS A 154 17.32 -2.06 2.78
C HIS A 154 18.16 -1.23 3.75
N PRO A 155 18.13 0.12 3.70
CA PRO A 155 18.88 0.94 4.65
C PRO A 155 18.51 0.72 6.13
N VAL A 156 17.30 0.21 6.38
CA VAL A 156 16.81 -0.08 7.74
C VAL A 156 16.73 -1.59 8.03
N GLY A 157 17.40 -2.41 7.20
CA GLY A 157 17.54 -3.85 7.43
C GLY A 157 16.26 -4.66 7.15
N ILE A 158 15.38 -4.19 6.26
CA ILE A 158 14.19 -4.89 5.81
C ILE A 158 14.46 -5.46 4.41
N TYR A 159 14.48 -6.79 4.28
CA TYR A 159 14.83 -7.49 3.04
C TYR A 159 13.72 -8.42 2.54
N GLY A 160 12.75 -8.78 3.37
CA GLY A 160 11.68 -9.72 3.05
C GLY A 160 10.49 -9.08 2.33
N MET A 161 10.20 -7.80 2.62
CA MET A 161 9.05 -7.09 2.03
C MET A 161 9.16 -6.98 0.51
N ARG A 162 8.06 -7.30 -0.19
CA ARG A 162 7.96 -7.27 -1.65
C ARG A 162 6.53 -7.18 -2.13
N ILE A 163 6.31 -6.98 -3.44
CA ILE A 163 4.99 -7.10 -4.05
C ILE A 163 4.62 -8.58 -4.14
N GLY A 164 3.41 -8.93 -3.70
CA GLY A 164 2.89 -10.30 -3.73
C GLY A 164 2.43 -10.75 -5.11
N GLY A 165 2.25 -12.06 -5.26
CA GLY A 165 1.72 -12.66 -6.49
C GLY A 165 0.19 -12.60 -6.60
N ASN A 166 -0.32 -12.82 -7.82
CA ASN A 166 -1.74 -12.80 -8.14
C ASN A 166 -2.44 -14.14 -7.89
N LEU A 167 -1.73 -15.24 -8.17
CA LEU A 167 -2.25 -16.61 -8.14
C LEU A 167 -1.71 -17.38 -6.95
N LYS A 168 -2.34 -18.51 -6.63
CA LYS A 168 -1.84 -19.40 -5.58
C LYS A 168 -0.46 -19.98 -5.91
N SER A 169 -0.18 -20.19 -7.19
CA SER A 169 1.13 -20.63 -7.70
C SER A 169 2.23 -19.59 -7.57
N ASP A 170 1.87 -18.30 -7.48
CA ASP A 170 2.82 -17.18 -7.45
C ASP A 170 3.24 -16.83 -6.02
N ARG A 171 2.74 -17.56 -5.01
CA ARG A 171 3.13 -17.35 -3.62
C ARG A 171 4.61 -17.69 -3.42
N PHE A 172 5.26 -16.88 -2.62
CA PHE A 172 6.62 -17.15 -2.15
C PHE A 172 6.60 -18.33 -1.17
N GLU A 173 7.72 -19.04 -1.04
CA GLU A 173 7.87 -20.22 -0.18
C GLU A 173 7.43 -19.96 1.27
N ASN A 174 7.77 -18.79 1.80
CA ASN A 174 7.40 -18.36 3.16
C ASN A 174 6.15 -17.48 3.21
N GLU A 175 5.34 -17.41 2.15
CA GLU A 175 4.08 -16.68 2.14
C GLU A 175 2.93 -17.58 2.57
N VAL A 176 2.10 -17.10 3.51
CA VAL A 176 0.93 -17.85 4.00
C VAL A 176 -0.12 -18.11 2.92
N SER A 177 -0.98 -19.09 3.14
CA SER A 177 -2.22 -19.25 2.38
C SER A 177 -3.26 -18.23 2.84
N TYR A 178 -4.12 -17.78 1.90
CA TYR A 178 -5.20 -16.83 2.18
C TYR A 178 -6.56 -17.52 2.12
N TYR A 179 -7.42 -17.20 3.07
CA TYR A 179 -8.72 -17.83 3.25
C TYR A 179 -9.84 -16.81 3.09
N GLU A 180 -10.88 -17.18 2.38
CA GLU A 180 -12.09 -16.41 2.24
C GLU A 180 -13.17 -16.91 3.21
N GLN A 181 -14.24 -16.15 3.33
CA GLN A 181 -15.40 -16.57 4.11
C GLN A 181 -16.01 -17.84 3.51
N SER A 182 -16.63 -18.67 4.35
CA SER A 182 -17.20 -19.97 3.93
C SER A 182 -18.29 -19.85 2.86
N ASN A 183 -18.95 -18.68 2.76
CA ASN A 183 -19.97 -18.38 1.75
C ASN A 183 -19.44 -17.52 0.60
N ALA A 184 -18.11 -17.34 0.46
CA ALA A 184 -17.53 -16.59 -0.64
C ALA A 184 -17.85 -17.25 -1.98
N ILE A 185 -18.27 -16.44 -2.94
CA ILE A 185 -18.49 -16.88 -4.32
C ILE A 185 -17.26 -16.61 -5.16
N LYS A 186 -17.03 -17.47 -6.13
CA LYS A 186 -15.99 -17.21 -7.14
C LYS A 186 -16.38 -16.03 -8.01
N VAL A 187 -15.37 -15.28 -8.44
CA VAL A 187 -15.50 -14.11 -9.32
C VAL A 187 -14.77 -14.35 -10.65
N ASN A 188 -15.07 -13.55 -11.66
CA ASN A 188 -14.30 -13.59 -12.91
C ASN A 188 -12.84 -13.25 -12.63
N ALA A 189 -11.92 -14.00 -13.22
CA ALA A 189 -10.49 -13.74 -13.08
C ALA A 189 -10.12 -12.38 -13.71
N TYR A 190 -9.22 -11.63 -13.08
CA TYR A 190 -8.80 -10.31 -13.58
C TYR A 190 -8.21 -10.36 -15.00
N TYR A 191 -7.69 -11.51 -15.39
CA TYR A 191 -7.02 -11.77 -16.67
C TYR A 191 -7.89 -12.51 -17.69
N ASP A 192 -9.06 -13.01 -17.28
CA ASP A 192 -9.94 -13.82 -18.14
C ASP A 192 -11.39 -13.77 -17.62
N ILE A 193 -12.29 -13.15 -18.37
CA ILE A 193 -13.68 -12.96 -17.97
C ILE A 193 -14.47 -14.28 -17.91
N GLU A 194 -14.05 -15.32 -18.63
CA GLU A 194 -14.76 -16.61 -18.66
C GLU A 194 -14.33 -17.53 -17.51
N LYS A 195 -13.21 -17.23 -16.85
CA LYS A 195 -12.65 -18.05 -15.78
C LYS A 195 -13.11 -17.57 -14.41
N PHE A 196 -13.64 -18.50 -13.61
CA PHE A 196 -14.10 -18.23 -12.25
C PHE A 196 -13.05 -18.70 -11.21
N VAL A 197 -12.60 -17.80 -10.36
CA VAL A 197 -11.53 -18.01 -9.38
C VAL A 197 -11.94 -17.48 -8.00
N PRO A 198 -11.29 -17.92 -6.90
CA PRO A 198 -11.39 -17.22 -5.62
C PRO A 198 -10.91 -15.77 -5.75
N MET A 199 -11.60 -14.84 -5.09
CA MET A 199 -11.20 -13.42 -5.14
C MET A 199 -9.78 -13.19 -4.59
N SER A 200 -9.34 -14.00 -3.61
CA SER A 200 -8.00 -13.97 -3.04
C SER A 200 -6.91 -14.47 -3.98
N TYR A 201 -7.26 -15.26 -5.01
CA TYR A 201 -6.32 -15.86 -5.95
C TYR A 201 -6.82 -15.71 -7.40
N GLY A 202 -6.46 -14.59 -8.02
CA GLY A 202 -6.80 -14.31 -9.42
C GLY A 202 -8.06 -13.47 -9.61
N GLY A 203 -8.84 -13.16 -8.56
CA GLY A 203 -9.98 -12.24 -8.67
C GLY A 203 -9.57 -10.77 -8.74
N ASN A 204 -8.36 -10.45 -8.29
CA ASN A 204 -7.79 -9.11 -8.37
C ASN A 204 -6.32 -9.18 -8.81
N ASP A 205 -5.84 -8.13 -9.45
CA ASP A 205 -4.44 -7.98 -9.79
C ASP A 205 -3.67 -7.30 -8.65
N VAL A 206 -2.96 -8.11 -7.85
CA VAL A 206 -2.15 -7.67 -6.72
C VAL A 206 -0.93 -6.88 -7.19
N LYS A 207 -0.35 -7.25 -8.33
CA LYS A 207 0.82 -6.56 -8.91
C LYS A 207 0.46 -5.16 -9.35
N THR A 208 -0.66 -4.99 -10.06
CA THR A 208 -1.17 -3.68 -10.47
C THR A 208 -1.64 -2.83 -9.26
N LEU A 209 -2.14 -3.47 -8.19
CA LEU A 209 -2.38 -2.76 -6.92
C LEU A 209 -1.08 -2.21 -6.31
N GLY A 210 0.05 -2.85 -6.49
CA GLY A 210 1.41 -2.45 -6.16
C GLY A 210 1.51 -1.43 -5.02
N ALA A 211 1.79 -0.17 -5.38
CA ALA A 211 1.92 0.96 -4.47
C ALA A 211 0.66 1.25 -3.63
N ALA A 212 -0.51 0.82 -4.09
CA ALA A 212 -1.78 1.02 -3.39
C ALA A 212 -2.14 -0.11 -2.41
N GLY A 213 -1.64 -1.34 -2.63
CA GLY A 213 -2.11 -2.47 -1.82
C GLY A 213 -1.43 -3.81 -2.04
N GLY A 214 -0.39 -3.88 -2.87
CA GLY A 214 0.21 -5.14 -3.32
C GLY A 214 1.32 -5.71 -2.44
N TRP A 215 1.80 -5.00 -1.42
CA TRP A 215 2.91 -5.46 -0.60
C TRP A 215 2.54 -6.63 0.31
N ILE A 216 3.52 -7.52 0.50
CA ILE A 216 3.55 -8.55 1.54
C ILE A 216 4.69 -8.25 2.50
N ALA A 217 4.50 -8.56 3.78
CA ALA A 217 5.45 -8.30 4.86
C ALA A 217 5.27 -9.27 6.01
N THR A 218 6.30 -9.42 6.83
CA THR A 218 6.15 -9.99 8.18
C THR A 218 5.67 -8.92 9.16
N PRO A 219 5.01 -9.28 10.26
CA PRO A 219 4.69 -8.31 11.33
C PRO A 219 5.93 -7.58 11.88
N ALA A 220 7.05 -8.29 12.02
CA ALA A 220 8.31 -7.72 12.51
C ALA A 220 8.87 -6.66 11.55
N GLU A 221 8.83 -6.89 10.23
CA GLU A 221 9.27 -5.89 9.25
C GLU A 221 8.41 -4.63 9.25
N LEU A 222 7.08 -4.77 9.44
CA LEU A 222 6.20 -3.60 9.59
C LEU A 222 6.55 -2.79 10.85
N LEU A 223 6.86 -3.45 11.95
CA LEU A 223 7.25 -2.76 13.18
C LEU A 223 8.62 -2.10 13.03
N ARG A 224 9.57 -2.76 12.38
CA ARG A 224 10.88 -2.17 12.06
C ARG A 224 10.73 -0.93 11.18
N LEU A 225 9.88 -0.98 10.15
CA LEU A 225 9.60 0.18 9.29
C LEU A 225 9.06 1.37 10.10
N VAL A 226 8.10 1.12 11.01
CA VAL A 226 7.50 2.18 11.85
C VAL A 226 8.52 2.75 12.82
N SER A 227 9.32 1.91 13.47
CA SER A 227 10.35 2.36 14.41
C SER A 227 11.46 3.15 13.71
N ALA A 228 11.88 2.69 12.54
CA ALA A 228 12.89 3.38 11.74
C ALA A 228 12.35 4.66 11.05
N MET A 229 11.03 4.77 10.87
CA MET A 229 10.45 5.94 10.19
C MET A 229 10.78 7.25 10.90
N ASP A 230 10.69 7.29 12.22
CA ASP A 230 10.93 8.48 13.05
C ASP A 230 12.16 8.34 13.97
N GLY A 231 12.94 7.26 13.83
CA GLY A 231 14.12 6.99 14.64
C GLY A 231 13.81 6.58 16.07
N SER A 232 12.60 6.10 16.36
CA SER A 232 12.22 5.63 17.71
C SER A 232 12.95 4.38 18.15
N ASP A 233 13.68 3.71 17.26
CA ASP A 233 14.61 2.60 17.54
C ASP A 233 16.02 3.05 17.92
N GLY A 234 16.25 4.38 17.99
CA GLY A 234 17.56 4.96 18.30
C GLY A 234 18.48 5.15 17.09
N SER A 235 18.03 4.77 15.89
CA SER A 235 18.71 5.06 14.62
C SER A 235 18.35 6.46 14.08
N PRO A 236 19.13 7.01 13.15
CA PRO A 236 18.67 8.16 12.37
C PRO A 236 17.39 7.77 11.62
N GLY A 237 16.28 8.50 11.86
CA GLY A 237 15.00 8.21 11.23
C GLY A 237 15.07 8.27 9.70
N ILE A 238 14.23 7.47 9.03
CA ILE A 238 14.06 7.55 7.56
C ILE A 238 13.63 8.96 7.15
N LEU A 239 12.75 9.56 7.95
CA LEU A 239 12.16 10.88 7.70
C LEU A 239 12.53 11.87 8.81
N SER A 240 12.66 13.14 8.44
CA SER A 240 12.84 14.22 9.40
C SER A 240 11.60 14.44 10.28
N PRO A 241 11.75 15.02 11.49
CA PRO A 241 10.59 15.35 12.34
C PRO A 241 9.53 16.23 11.63
N ARG A 242 9.97 17.15 10.77
CA ARG A 242 9.08 18.00 9.96
C ARG A 242 8.26 17.18 8.97
N SER A 243 8.83 16.16 8.37
CA SER A 243 8.14 15.24 7.45
C SER A 243 7.14 14.36 8.21
N ILE A 244 7.50 13.88 9.40
CA ILE A 244 6.58 13.14 10.25
C ILE A 244 5.38 14.03 10.64
N GLU A 245 5.61 15.26 11.04
CA GLU A 245 4.55 16.20 11.33
C GLU A 245 3.65 16.45 10.11
N LEU A 246 4.22 16.62 8.93
CA LEU A 246 3.48 16.77 7.68
C LEU A 246 2.56 15.56 7.41
N MET A 247 3.03 14.34 7.65
CA MET A 247 2.25 13.11 7.42
C MET A 247 1.11 12.95 8.44
N THR A 248 1.31 13.38 9.66
CA THR A 248 0.40 13.11 10.79
C THR A 248 -0.55 14.26 11.12
N ASN A 249 -0.19 15.50 10.76
CA ASN A 249 -0.99 16.70 10.99
C ASN A 249 -1.88 17.01 9.79
N LYS A 250 -3.20 16.81 9.97
CA LYS A 250 -4.21 17.03 8.91
C LYS A 250 -4.23 18.46 8.35
N ARG A 251 -3.86 19.47 9.13
CA ARG A 251 -3.83 20.87 8.67
C ARG A 251 -2.69 21.08 7.66
N LEU A 252 -1.52 20.49 7.94
CA LEU A 252 -0.35 20.62 7.07
C LEU A 252 -0.49 19.79 5.79
N SER A 253 -1.16 18.64 5.87
CA SER A 253 -1.33 17.71 4.75
C SER A 253 -2.50 18.01 3.82
N GLY A 254 -3.28 19.07 4.09
CA GLY A 254 -4.41 19.43 3.23
C GLY A 254 -5.73 18.72 3.59
N GLY A 255 -5.96 18.44 4.88
CA GLY A 255 -7.24 17.96 5.39
C GLY A 255 -7.30 16.48 5.75
N ARG A 256 -6.31 15.67 5.34
CA ARG A 256 -6.23 14.25 5.65
C ARG A 256 -4.77 13.83 5.91
N THR A 257 -4.55 12.90 6.82
CA THR A 257 -3.21 12.35 7.08
C THR A 257 -2.64 11.65 5.84
N ILE A 258 -1.33 11.78 5.64
CA ILE A 258 -0.60 11.16 4.55
C ILE A 258 -0.12 9.77 4.99
N GLY A 259 -0.47 8.73 4.22
CA GLY A 259 -0.09 7.35 4.51
C GLY A 259 -0.88 6.68 5.63
N TRP A 260 -1.26 7.39 6.67
CA TRP A 260 -2.02 6.89 7.81
C TRP A 260 -3.53 6.93 7.57
N THR A 261 -4.27 5.98 8.16
CA THR A 261 -5.75 6.04 8.15
C THR A 261 -6.24 7.20 8.98
N ALA A 262 -5.68 7.35 10.18
CA ALA A 262 -5.95 8.46 11.06
C ALA A 262 -4.88 8.61 12.16
N THR A 263 -4.97 9.74 12.84
CA THR A 263 -4.22 10.08 14.05
C THR A 263 -5.18 10.64 15.09
N ASP A 264 -4.83 10.56 16.36
CA ASP A 264 -5.62 11.16 17.45
C ASP A 264 -4.80 12.13 18.32
N SER A 265 -5.48 12.80 19.26
CA SER A 265 -4.86 13.77 20.16
C SER A 265 -3.91 13.17 21.19
N ARG A 266 -3.88 11.85 21.32
CA ARG A 266 -2.93 11.11 22.19
C ARG A 266 -1.63 10.77 21.48
N GLY A 267 -1.47 11.20 20.21
CA GLY A 267 -0.30 10.88 19.38
C GLY A 267 -0.32 9.45 18.84
N ASN A 268 -1.48 8.79 18.82
CA ASN A 268 -1.60 7.49 18.18
C ASN A 268 -1.78 7.68 16.67
N TRP A 269 -1.10 6.84 15.87
CA TRP A 269 -1.23 6.75 14.42
C TRP A 269 -1.55 5.31 14.07
N TRP A 270 -2.50 5.12 13.14
CA TRP A 270 -2.81 3.77 12.69
C TRP A 270 -3.10 3.71 11.20
N ARG A 271 -2.78 2.55 10.64
CA ARG A 271 -3.10 2.19 9.28
C ARG A 271 -3.80 0.85 9.25
N THR A 272 -4.91 0.76 8.53
CA THR A 272 -5.64 -0.49 8.30
C THR A 272 -5.43 -0.98 6.87
N GLY A 273 -5.48 -2.30 6.69
CA GLY A 273 -5.49 -2.96 5.41
C GLY A 273 -6.60 -4.01 5.35
N THR A 274 -7.35 -4.04 4.26
CA THR A 274 -8.36 -5.08 4.02
C THR A 274 -8.34 -5.42 2.53
N PHE A 275 -8.28 -6.71 2.26
CA PHE A 275 -8.30 -7.27 0.92
C PHE A 275 -8.93 -8.67 0.98
N ALA A 276 -9.23 -9.28 -0.16
CA ALA A 276 -9.68 -10.68 -0.17
C ALA A 276 -8.64 -11.59 0.48
N GLY A 277 -9.04 -12.33 1.50
CA GLY A 277 -8.16 -13.18 2.28
C GLY A 277 -7.23 -12.45 3.26
N THR A 278 -7.43 -11.14 3.52
CA THR A 278 -6.53 -10.39 4.41
C THR A 278 -7.27 -9.32 5.20
N SER A 279 -6.92 -9.21 6.49
CA SER A 279 -7.28 -8.08 7.36
C SER A 279 -6.08 -7.70 8.21
N ALA A 280 -5.68 -6.43 8.19
CA ALA A 280 -4.46 -5.95 8.84
C ALA A 280 -4.67 -4.63 9.58
N LEU A 281 -3.95 -4.48 10.68
CA LEU A 281 -3.86 -3.25 11.47
C LEU A 281 -2.41 -3.03 11.88
N LEU A 282 -1.90 -1.84 11.63
CA LEU A 282 -0.63 -1.33 12.13
C LEU A 282 -0.92 -0.12 13.00
N MET A 283 -0.41 -0.13 14.23
CA MET A 283 -0.62 0.91 15.23
C MET A 283 0.72 1.38 15.79
N ARG A 284 0.93 2.69 15.84
CA ARG A 284 1.95 3.35 16.64
C ARG A 284 1.25 4.21 17.69
N ARG A 285 1.52 3.97 18.94
CA ARG A 285 0.94 4.71 20.06
C ARG A 285 1.84 5.85 20.50
N GLY A 286 1.22 6.93 20.98
CA GLY A 286 1.95 8.09 21.48
C GLY A 286 2.84 7.83 22.69
N ASN A 287 2.64 6.69 23.38
CA ASN A 287 3.51 6.25 24.48
C ASN A 287 4.72 5.40 24.03
N GLY A 288 5.01 5.34 22.73
CA GLY A 288 6.13 4.61 22.16
C GLY A 288 5.85 3.15 21.78
N LEU A 289 4.74 2.56 22.24
CA LEU A 289 4.38 1.19 21.90
C LEU A 289 3.87 1.12 20.45
N SER A 290 4.35 0.14 19.68
CA SER A 290 3.81 -0.18 18.35
C SER A 290 3.40 -1.64 18.29
N TYR A 291 2.36 -1.95 17.49
CA TYR A 291 1.96 -3.31 17.22
C TYR A 291 1.36 -3.47 15.82
N ALA A 292 1.54 -4.66 15.26
CA ALA A 292 0.96 -5.08 14.00
C ALA A 292 0.13 -6.35 14.22
N VAL A 293 -1.07 -6.38 13.64
CA VAL A 293 -1.95 -7.56 13.66
C VAL A 293 -2.38 -7.83 12.23
N ILE A 294 -2.09 -9.03 11.72
CA ILE A 294 -2.41 -9.43 10.36
C ILE A 294 -3.10 -10.78 10.40
N PHE A 295 -4.26 -10.87 9.77
CA PHE A 295 -4.99 -12.11 9.54
C PHE A 295 -4.87 -12.48 8.06
N ASN A 296 -4.62 -13.74 7.79
CA ASN A 296 -4.63 -14.32 6.44
C ASN A 296 -6.03 -14.79 6.02
N SER A 297 -7.06 -14.08 6.49
CA SER A 297 -8.45 -14.40 6.17
C SER A 297 -9.31 -13.15 6.01
N SER A 298 -10.35 -13.28 5.19
CA SER A 298 -11.41 -12.28 5.08
C SER A 298 -12.28 -12.25 6.33
N THR A 299 -12.90 -11.10 6.61
CA THR A 299 -13.79 -10.92 7.76
C THR A 299 -15.19 -10.50 7.35
N TYR A 300 -16.21 -10.97 8.09
CA TYR A 300 -17.59 -10.47 8.00
C TYR A 300 -17.77 -9.11 8.70
N ARG A 301 -16.79 -8.69 9.51
CA ARG A 301 -16.86 -7.46 10.31
C ARG A 301 -16.57 -6.18 9.50
N GLY A 302 -16.04 -6.31 8.28
CA GLY A 302 -15.69 -5.17 7.45
C GLY A 302 -14.79 -4.17 8.20
N THR A 303 -15.13 -2.90 8.12
CA THR A 303 -14.36 -1.81 8.77
C THR A 303 -14.44 -1.80 10.30
N THR A 304 -15.34 -2.57 10.92
CA THR A 304 -15.45 -2.61 12.39
C THR A 304 -14.39 -3.49 13.03
N LEU A 305 -13.81 -4.45 12.29
CA LEU A 305 -12.79 -5.35 12.78
C LEU A 305 -11.60 -4.62 13.41
N SER A 306 -11.11 -3.57 12.77
CA SER A 306 -9.96 -2.82 13.29
C SER A 306 -10.23 -2.19 14.67
N ARG A 307 -11.44 -1.74 14.92
CA ARG A 307 -11.83 -1.21 16.26
C ARG A 307 -11.91 -2.32 17.30
N GLU A 308 -12.38 -3.51 16.91
CA GLU A 308 -12.42 -4.67 17.79
C GLU A 308 -10.98 -5.12 18.12
N ILE A 309 -10.10 -5.22 17.14
CA ILE A 309 -8.67 -5.54 17.36
C ILE A 309 -8.04 -4.54 18.33
N ILE A 310 -8.22 -3.24 18.12
CA ILE A 310 -7.67 -2.20 19.00
C ILE A 310 -8.14 -2.40 20.44
N ARG A 311 -9.42 -2.72 20.65
CA ARG A 311 -9.97 -2.95 21.98
C ARG A 311 -9.38 -4.19 22.64
N GLU A 312 -9.31 -5.31 21.91
CA GLU A 312 -8.79 -6.58 22.44
C GLU A 312 -7.29 -6.49 22.74
N VAL A 313 -6.51 -5.89 21.83
CA VAL A 313 -5.08 -5.64 22.07
C VAL A 313 -4.91 -4.73 23.29
N GLN A 314 -5.70 -3.65 23.43
CA GLN A 314 -5.63 -2.79 24.62
C GLN A 314 -5.94 -3.57 25.91
N THR A 315 -6.92 -4.46 25.87
CA THR A 315 -7.28 -5.31 27.01
C THR A 315 -6.13 -6.27 27.37
N ALA A 316 -5.48 -6.84 26.37
CA ALA A 316 -4.32 -7.72 26.57
C ALA A 316 -3.13 -6.93 27.16
N LEU A 317 -2.81 -5.77 26.57
CA LEU A 317 -1.71 -4.92 27.02
C LEU A 317 -1.86 -4.46 28.49
N ASN A 318 -3.08 -4.22 28.94
CA ASN A 318 -3.33 -3.84 30.34
C ASN A 318 -3.07 -4.98 31.36
N ARG A 319 -2.84 -6.21 30.87
CA ARG A 319 -2.55 -7.38 31.70
C ARG A 319 -1.07 -7.77 31.67
N VAL A 320 -0.26 -7.11 30.82
CA VAL A 320 1.18 -7.35 30.75
C VAL A 320 1.83 -6.63 31.90
N ASN A 321 2.41 -7.38 32.84
CA ASN A 321 3.21 -6.85 33.95
C ASN A 321 4.71 -6.84 33.62
N ASP A 322 5.16 -7.91 32.94
CA ASP A 322 6.56 -8.10 32.56
C ASP A 322 6.67 -8.22 31.03
N TRP A 323 7.53 -7.41 30.43
CA TRP A 323 7.79 -7.47 29.00
C TRP A 323 8.95 -8.41 28.72
N PRO A 324 8.88 -9.26 27.68
CA PRO A 324 10.00 -10.08 27.28
C PRO A 324 11.16 -9.21 26.77
N GLU A 325 12.39 -9.59 27.11
CA GLU A 325 13.60 -8.87 26.72
C GLU A 325 14.13 -9.26 25.33
N HIS A 326 13.57 -10.29 24.69
CA HIS A 326 14.03 -10.73 23.38
C HIS A 326 13.63 -9.74 22.27
N ASP A 327 14.55 -9.53 21.33
CA ASP A 327 14.38 -8.63 20.20
C ASP A 327 14.26 -9.42 18.88
N LEU A 328 13.05 -9.42 18.29
CA LEU A 328 12.79 -10.10 17.03
C LEU A 328 13.44 -9.41 15.82
N PHE A 329 13.92 -8.17 15.95
CA PHE A 329 14.59 -7.47 14.85
C PHE A 329 15.99 -8.03 14.55
N TYR A 330 16.62 -8.67 15.52
CA TYR A 330 17.95 -9.28 15.39
C TYR A 330 17.92 -10.81 15.27
N GLN A 331 16.75 -11.43 15.29
CA GLN A 331 16.66 -12.85 14.97
C GLN A 331 16.97 -13.02 13.47
N ASN A 332 18.06 -13.72 13.19
CA ASN A 332 18.38 -14.18 11.84
C ASN A 332 17.33 -15.25 11.44
N TYR A 333 16.20 -14.82 10.92
CA TYR A 333 15.39 -15.70 10.10
C TYR A 333 16.26 -16.05 8.89
N ALA A 334 16.51 -17.34 8.69
CA ALA A 334 17.42 -17.81 7.65
C ALA A 334 17.20 -17.01 6.36
N PRO A 335 18.26 -16.45 5.76
CA PRO A 335 18.11 -15.69 4.53
C PRO A 335 17.44 -16.60 3.52
N VAL A 336 16.35 -16.15 2.93
CA VAL A 336 15.82 -16.74 1.72
C VAL A 336 16.98 -16.72 0.74
N SER A 337 17.51 -17.89 0.37
CA SER A 337 18.60 -17.99 -0.60
C SER A 337 18.24 -17.15 -1.81
N PRO A 338 19.11 -16.26 -2.30
CA PRO A 338 18.86 -15.61 -3.56
C PRO A 338 18.65 -16.71 -4.60
N HIS A 339 17.62 -16.58 -5.41
CA HIS A 339 17.32 -17.49 -6.50
C HIS A 339 18.61 -17.75 -7.30
N PRO A 340 18.94 -19.00 -7.66
CA PRO A 340 20.21 -19.35 -8.34
C PRO A 340 20.32 -18.85 -9.79
N ASP A 341 19.46 -17.95 -10.24
CA ASP A 341 19.38 -17.50 -11.64
C ASP A 341 20.13 -16.20 -11.96
N ILE A 342 21.07 -15.75 -11.11
CA ILE A 342 22.01 -14.66 -11.47
C ILE A 342 23.46 -15.16 -11.28
N ALA A 343 23.78 -16.26 -11.95
CA ALA A 343 25.16 -16.63 -12.21
C ALA A 343 25.20 -17.38 -13.54
N GLY A 344 25.43 -16.65 -14.62
CA GLY A 344 25.67 -17.30 -15.92
C GLY A 344 25.40 -16.43 -17.13
N ASN A 345 26.45 -15.76 -17.53
CA ASN A 345 26.87 -15.18 -18.81
C ASN A 345 26.75 -13.70 -18.98
#